data_299c34fee2d750d79f200ed34334e518
#
_entry.id   299c34fee2d750d79f200ed34334e518
#
_cell.length_a   1.000
_cell.length_b   1.000
_cell.length_c   1.000
_cell.angle_alpha   90.00
_cell.angle_beta   90.00
_cell.angle_gamma   90.00
#
_symmetry.space_group_name_H-M   'P 1'
#
loop_
_entity.id
_entity.type
_entity.pdbx_description
1 polymer ?
#
loop_
_entity_poly.entity_id
_entity_poly.type
_entity_poly.pdbx_seq_one_letter_code
_entity_poly.pdbx_strand_id
1 'polypeptide(L)'
;MQQNIISEAWRPKLFSLLHIVSDYLAILLAEKTALFLQGIFRVQASQMMILPWDYQYIYIPGMFLLLLSISESYKFNRPSLEVARDVGKGCCVAILMYMLVIFLMRNSMQVSRYYAVCFFAFMVLYIGVLRNLLEGILKKCPNMQEPVLLLGAGKTAEILLDRFQRDNCYSYRVIGILDDHPVSERLPKEYPVLGTFEEASDIIQKLGVRTLIMAVPGLPEEKLKRLLYSIQHLTDTIVFTPGLVGSPLGSVEISTLFVEQLTVIKSKNNLSRWYNRWVKFVFDMVVTAIGTILISPIFLALCICVAIDNKGQVIFAHQRVGRNGKLFPCYKFQTMIPNAQQVLEEYLKNDPQARLEWETNFKLSNDPRVTKLGAVLRKTSLDELPQIFNVLKGEMSLVGPRPVVQAELAKYGENKKEYLMVRPGITGMWQASGRSDTTYEERVAMDTWYVRNWSLWIDLKYLYRTFAAVISKKGAY
;
A
#
# COMPACT_ATOMS: atom_id res chain seq x y z
N MET A 1 25.38 -2.61 -34.07
CA MET A 1 25.28 -1.83 -32.83
C MET A 1 25.74 -2.70 -31.65
N GLN A 2 27.07 -2.88 -31.51
CA GLN A 2 27.68 -3.55 -30.37
C GLN A 2 27.89 -2.52 -29.26
N GLN A 3 26.88 -2.20 -28.49
CA GLN A 3 27.05 -1.40 -27.28
C GLN A 3 27.21 -2.34 -26.07
N ASN A 4 28.47 -2.48 -25.69
CA ASN A 4 29.01 -2.81 -24.33
C ASN A 4 28.14 -3.67 -23.40
N ILE A 5 28.15 -4.97 -23.61
CA ILE A 5 27.58 -6.00 -22.72
C ILE A 5 28.26 -5.98 -21.31
N ILE A 6 29.47 -5.43 -21.19
CA ILE A 6 30.22 -5.34 -19.94
C ILE A 6 29.66 -4.25 -18.98
N SER A 7 28.82 -3.32 -19.47
CA SER A 7 28.39 -2.17 -18.67
C SER A 7 27.14 -2.41 -17.78
N GLU A 8 26.46 -3.55 -17.85
CA GLU A 8 25.17 -3.74 -17.19
C GLU A 8 25.27 -4.22 -15.74
N ALA A 9 26.32 -4.95 -15.38
CA ALA A 9 26.54 -5.47 -14.01
C ALA A 9 26.79 -4.37 -12.95
N TRP A 10 27.05 -3.13 -13.37
CA TRP A 10 27.27 -2.00 -12.47
C TRP A 10 25.95 -1.36 -11.98
N ARG A 11 24.84 -1.49 -12.73
CA ARG A 11 23.55 -0.85 -12.40
C ARG A 11 23.02 -1.23 -11.02
N PRO A 12 22.89 -2.52 -10.64
CA PRO A 12 22.47 -2.89 -9.29
C PRO A 12 23.42 -2.40 -8.21
N LYS A 13 24.75 -2.40 -8.50
CA LYS A 13 25.77 -1.91 -7.55
C LYS A 13 25.67 -0.39 -7.35
N LEU A 14 25.52 0.36 -8.44
CA LEU A 14 25.34 1.81 -8.36
C LEU A 14 24.01 2.18 -7.68
N PHE A 15 22.92 1.45 -7.98
CA PHE A 15 21.65 1.62 -7.30
C PHE A 15 21.80 1.43 -5.78
N SER A 16 22.42 0.33 -5.36
CA SER A 16 22.67 0.06 -3.94
C SER A 16 23.55 1.16 -3.31
N LEU A 17 24.60 1.59 -3.99
CA LEU A 17 25.50 2.66 -3.51
C LEU A 17 24.76 3.99 -3.32
N LEU A 18 23.93 4.39 -4.30
CA LEU A 18 23.16 5.63 -4.22
C LEU A 18 22.15 5.60 -3.06
N HIS A 19 21.51 4.46 -2.83
CA HIS A 19 20.62 4.28 -1.68
C HIS A 19 21.36 4.31 -0.34
N ILE A 20 22.53 3.68 -0.26
CA ILE A 20 23.40 3.73 0.94
C ILE A 20 23.80 5.16 1.25
N VAL A 21 24.22 5.93 0.23
CA VAL A 21 24.57 7.36 0.40
C VAL A 21 23.35 8.17 0.81
N SER A 22 22.20 7.94 0.18
CA SER A 22 20.93 8.60 0.52
C SER A 22 20.53 8.34 1.98
N ASP A 23 20.61 7.08 2.43
CA ASP A 23 20.25 6.70 3.80
C ASP A 23 21.27 7.29 4.82
N TYR A 24 22.55 7.27 4.49
CA TYR A 24 23.56 7.92 5.32
C TYR A 24 23.25 9.40 5.53
N LEU A 25 22.93 10.13 4.46
CA LEU A 25 22.52 11.54 4.53
C LEU A 25 21.21 11.71 5.33
N ALA A 26 20.24 10.82 5.16
CA ALA A 26 19.00 10.82 5.92
C ALA A 26 19.23 10.69 7.43
N ILE A 27 20.13 9.79 7.83
CA ILE A 27 20.48 9.55 9.24
C ILE A 27 21.14 10.80 9.83
N LEU A 28 22.11 11.38 9.12
CA LEU A 28 22.78 12.62 9.56
C LEU A 28 21.80 13.79 9.66
N LEU A 29 20.91 13.93 8.68
CA LEU A 29 19.90 14.99 8.69
C LEU A 29 18.93 14.83 9.87
N ALA A 30 18.52 13.60 10.17
CA ALA A 30 17.65 13.29 11.30
C ALA A 30 18.32 13.65 12.63
N GLU A 31 19.60 13.35 12.76
CA GLU A 31 20.38 13.70 13.96
C GLU A 31 20.46 15.22 14.15
N LYS A 32 20.83 15.96 13.10
CA LYS A 32 20.91 17.43 13.17
C LYS A 32 19.54 18.05 13.48
N THR A 33 18.48 17.52 12.89
CA THR A 33 17.11 17.99 13.17
C THR A 33 16.70 17.72 14.63
N ALA A 34 17.04 16.53 15.16
CA ALA A 34 16.74 16.19 16.54
C ALA A 34 17.51 17.08 17.54
N LEU A 35 18.79 17.37 17.28
CA LEU A 35 19.60 18.29 18.07
C LEU A 35 19.08 19.72 18.01
N PHE A 36 18.67 20.19 16.83
CA PHE A 36 18.09 21.52 16.66
C PHE A 36 16.78 21.68 17.46
N LEU A 37 15.89 20.71 17.39
CA LEU A 37 14.65 20.73 18.15
C LEU A 37 14.89 20.65 19.66
N GLN A 38 15.87 19.88 20.11
CA GLN A 38 16.27 19.84 21.52
C GLN A 38 16.73 21.22 22.01
N GLY A 39 17.44 21.96 21.17
CA GLY A 39 17.88 23.34 21.47
C GLY A 39 16.68 24.31 21.60
N ILE A 40 15.69 24.23 20.71
CA ILE A 40 14.48 25.09 20.75
C ILE A 40 13.67 24.87 22.02
N PHE A 41 13.42 23.62 22.41
CA PHE A 41 12.59 23.28 23.56
C PHE A 41 13.30 23.41 24.91
N ARG A 42 14.53 24.03 24.94
CA ARG A 42 15.30 24.31 26.17
C ARG A 42 15.34 23.13 27.16
N VAL A 43 15.42 21.92 26.68
CA VAL A 43 15.71 20.78 27.53
C VAL A 43 17.08 21.02 28.16
N GLN A 44 17.15 21.10 29.48
CA GLN A 44 18.25 21.58 30.32
C GLN A 44 19.64 21.39 29.69
N ALA A 45 20.42 22.47 29.56
CA ALA A 45 21.74 22.48 28.93
C ALA A 45 22.72 21.43 29.50
N SER A 46 22.50 21.01 30.75
CA SER A 46 23.23 19.93 31.43
C SER A 46 23.00 18.53 30.83
N GLN A 47 22.03 18.35 29.92
CA GLN A 47 21.69 17.09 29.25
C GLN A 47 21.98 17.14 27.73
N MET A 48 22.69 18.15 27.22
CA MET A 48 23.14 18.16 25.84
C MET A 48 24.22 17.09 25.67
N MET A 49 23.84 15.99 25.05
CA MET A 49 24.76 14.93 24.68
C MET A 49 25.67 15.42 23.55
N ILE A 50 26.94 15.60 23.84
CA ILE A 50 27.98 15.76 22.80
C ILE A 50 28.50 14.35 22.53
N LEU A 51 27.94 13.69 21.53
CA LEU A 51 28.48 12.43 21.00
C LEU A 51 29.86 12.70 20.40
N PRO A 52 30.86 11.86 20.66
CA PRO A 52 32.13 11.91 19.93
C PRO A 52 31.83 11.80 18.42
N TRP A 53 32.67 12.51 17.61
CA TRP A 53 32.43 12.61 16.17
C TRP A 53 32.41 11.25 15.46
N ASP A 54 33.22 10.29 15.91
CA ASP A 54 33.27 8.93 15.40
C ASP A 54 31.97 8.16 15.64
N TYR A 55 31.30 8.34 16.79
CA TYR A 55 29.95 7.77 17.03
C TYR A 55 28.92 8.41 16.12
N GLN A 56 28.96 9.71 15.96
CA GLN A 56 27.99 10.49 15.22
C GLN A 56 28.05 10.20 13.71
N TYR A 57 29.25 10.12 13.15
CA TYR A 57 29.41 10.03 11.69
C TYR A 57 29.81 8.63 11.19
N ILE A 58 30.31 7.74 12.06
CA ILE A 58 30.78 6.42 11.64
C ILE A 58 29.97 5.30 12.27
N TYR A 59 29.98 5.17 13.62
CA TYR A 59 29.43 3.98 14.27
C TYR A 59 27.91 3.90 14.19
N ILE A 60 27.18 4.98 14.48
CA ILE A 60 25.71 5.01 14.43
C ILE A 60 25.22 4.84 12.99
N PRO A 61 25.60 5.69 12.02
CA PRO A 61 25.18 5.48 10.64
C PRO A 61 25.61 4.13 10.08
N GLY A 62 26.85 3.69 10.36
CA GLY A 62 27.37 2.39 9.90
C GLY A 62 26.55 1.22 10.41
N MET A 63 26.14 1.22 11.68
CA MET A 63 25.27 0.20 12.25
C MET A 63 23.90 0.18 11.56
N PHE A 64 23.27 1.35 11.34
CA PHE A 64 21.99 1.44 10.64
C PHE A 64 22.10 0.94 9.21
N LEU A 65 23.12 1.37 8.46
CA LEU A 65 23.33 0.94 7.08
C LEU A 65 23.60 -0.57 6.97
N LEU A 66 24.36 -1.13 7.91
CA LEU A 66 24.60 -2.58 7.98
C LEU A 66 23.29 -3.35 8.17
N LEU A 67 22.44 -2.94 9.11
CA LEU A 67 21.18 -3.59 9.40
C LEU A 67 20.15 -3.42 8.28
N LEU A 68 20.14 -2.27 7.60
CA LEU A 68 19.37 -2.07 6.38
C LEU A 68 19.87 -2.97 5.24
N SER A 69 21.16 -3.20 5.13
CA SER A 69 21.73 -4.14 4.14
C SER A 69 21.31 -5.58 4.42
N ILE A 70 21.38 -6.02 5.67
CA ILE A 70 20.94 -7.37 6.10
C ILE A 70 19.44 -7.58 5.82
N SER A 71 18.62 -6.53 5.93
CA SER A 71 17.18 -6.60 5.62
C SER A 71 16.87 -6.65 4.12
N GLU A 72 17.88 -6.76 3.25
CA GLU A 72 17.75 -6.79 1.79
C GLU A 72 17.12 -5.53 1.16
N SER A 73 17.12 -4.42 1.88
CA SER A 73 16.46 -3.18 1.46
C SER A 73 17.14 -2.46 0.29
N TYR A 74 18.33 -2.91 -0.13
CA TYR A 74 19.11 -2.34 -1.26
C TYR A 74 19.04 -3.17 -2.54
N LYS A 75 18.19 -4.20 -2.60
CA LYS A 75 18.00 -5.00 -3.81
C LYS A 75 17.29 -4.21 -4.89
N PHE A 76 17.78 -4.33 -6.12
CA PHE A 76 17.26 -3.64 -7.31
C PHE A 76 15.97 -4.29 -7.84
N ASN A 77 15.10 -3.52 -8.50
CA ASN A 77 13.88 -3.97 -9.18
C ASN A 77 12.91 -4.82 -8.32
N ARG A 78 12.53 -4.31 -7.15
CA ARG A 78 11.57 -4.95 -6.24
C ARG A 78 10.30 -4.09 -6.06
N PRO A 79 9.15 -4.70 -5.71
CA PRO A 79 7.93 -3.93 -5.40
C PRO A 79 8.16 -2.92 -4.28
N SER A 80 7.69 -1.68 -4.45
CA SER A 80 7.84 -0.60 -3.46
C SER A 80 7.34 -0.98 -2.06
N LEU A 81 6.29 -1.80 -1.98
CA LEU A 81 5.75 -2.28 -0.70
C LEU A 81 6.71 -3.23 0.03
N GLU A 82 7.42 -4.08 -0.71
CA GLU A 82 8.42 -5.00 -0.12
C GLU A 82 9.63 -4.22 0.36
N VAL A 83 10.12 -3.28 -0.46
CA VAL A 83 11.22 -2.38 -0.08
C VAL A 83 10.87 -1.61 1.20
N ALA A 84 9.69 -0.98 1.25
CA ALA A 84 9.24 -0.25 2.44
C ALA A 84 9.14 -1.14 3.69
N ARG A 85 8.66 -2.39 3.53
CA ARG A 85 8.61 -3.38 4.60
C ARG A 85 10.00 -3.73 5.14
N ASP A 86 10.95 -3.97 4.24
CA ASP A 86 12.29 -4.42 4.61
C ASP A 86 13.11 -3.25 5.19
N VAL A 87 12.94 -2.04 4.67
CA VAL A 87 13.46 -0.80 5.30
C VAL A 87 12.91 -0.64 6.71
N GLY A 88 11.60 -0.76 6.88
CA GLY A 88 10.97 -0.63 8.19
C GLY A 88 11.47 -1.68 9.20
N LYS A 89 11.65 -2.94 8.78
CA LYS A 89 12.25 -3.99 9.62
C LYS A 89 13.69 -3.62 10.01
N GLY A 90 14.50 -3.21 9.03
CA GLY A 90 15.88 -2.78 9.25
C GLY A 90 15.96 -1.64 10.24
N CYS A 91 15.14 -0.60 10.08
CA CYS A 91 15.06 0.53 11.00
C CYS A 91 14.64 0.09 12.42
N CYS A 92 13.61 -0.77 12.56
CA CYS A 92 13.18 -1.25 13.87
C CYS A 92 14.29 -2.02 14.59
N VAL A 93 14.99 -2.92 13.89
CA VAL A 93 16.11 -3.67 14.48
C VAL A 93 17.26 -2.73 14.84
N ALA A 94 17.56 -1.75 13.99
CA ALA A 94 18.62 -0.78 14.23
C ALA A 94 18.31 0.12 15.45
N ILE A 95 17.06 0.53 15.63
CA ILE A 95 16.60 1.28 16.81
C ILE A 95 16.79 0.45 18.09
N LEU A 96 16.36 -0.81 18.07
CA LEU A 96 16.53 -1.71 19.22
C LEU A 96 18.00 -1.94 19.55
N MET A 97 18.85 -2.15 18.55
CA MET A 97 20.30 -2.29 18.73
C MET A 97 20.94 -1.01 19.26
N TYR A 98 20.54 0.16 18.77
CA TYR A 98 20.99 1.43 19.28
C TYR A 98 20.65 1.60 20.77
N MET A 99 19.40 1.30 21.17
CA MET A 99 19.01 1.35 22.57
C MET A 99 19.79 0.37 23.43
N LEU A 100 20.03 -0.86 22.93
CA LEU A 100 20.83 -1.87 23.61
C LEU A 100 22.27 -1.41 23.84
N VAL A 101 22.91 -0.83 22.80
CA VAL A 101 24.29 -0.30 22.89
C VAL A 101 24.38 0.80 23.96
N ILE A 102 23.44 1.77 23.95
CA ILE A 102 23.42 2.84 24.96
C ILE A 102 23.22 2.27 26.37
N PHE A 103 22.35 1.27 26.52
CA PHE A 103 22.12 0.62 27.80
C PHE A 103 23.38 -0.10 28.32
N LEU A 104 24.04 -0.90 27.48
CA LEU A 104 25.24 -1.65 27.82
C LEU A 104 26.45 -0.73 28.14
N MET A 105 26.56 0.38 27.44
CA MET A 105 27.63 1.37 27.68
C MET A 105 27.42 2.21 28.95
N ARG A 106 26.33 1.98 29.70
CA ARG A 106 25.94 2.77 30.88
C ARG A 106 25.74 4.27 30.60
N ASN A 107 25.63 4.67 29.34
CA ASN A 107 25.44 6.05 28.91
C ASN A 107 23.95 6.45 28.81
N SER A 108 23.05 5.63 29.29
CA SER A 108 21.59 5.85 29.22
C SER A 108 21.12 7.15 29.90
N MET A 109 21.85 7.61 30.90
CA MET A 109 21.56 8.90 31.58
C MET A 109 22.02 10.13 30.80
N GLN A 110 22.91 9.97 29.80
CA GLN A 110 23.44 11.06 28.99
C GLN A 110 22.63 11.32 27.72
N VAL A 111 21.78 10.34 27.30
CA VAL A 111 20.93 10.48 26.11
C VAL A 111 19.56 10.97 26.52
N SER A 112 19.21 12.17 26.07
CA SER A 112 17.84 12.69 26.29
C SER A 112 16.81 11.80 25.58
N ARG A 113 15.78 11.38 26.31
CA ARG A 113 14.66 10.58 25.76
C ARG A 113 13.97 11.32 24.61
N TYR A 114 13.83 12.63 24.76
CA TYR A 114 13.26 13.51 23.72
C TYR A 114 14.09 13.49 22.43
N TYR A 115 15.43 13.61 22.56
CA TYR A 115 16.32 13.48 21.42
C TYR A 115 16.17 12.14 20.70
N ALA A 116 16.17 11.03 21.46
CA ALA A 116 16.03 9.70 20.85
C ALA A 116 14.71 9.55 20.08
N VAL A 117 13.59 10.00 20.65
CA VAL A 117 12.27 9.93 19.98
C VAL A 117 12.29 10.78 18.70
N CYS A 118 12.78 12.02 18.76
CA CYS A 118 12.87 12.88 17.58
C CYS A 118 13.80 12.30 16.53
N PHE A 119 14.99 11.83 16.92
CA PHE A 119 15.95 11.22 16.00
C PHE A 119 15.33 10.05 15.23
N PHE A 120 14.70 9.10 15.92
CA PHE A 120 14.10 7.96 15.26
C PHE A 120 12.91 8.32 14.37
N ALA A 121 12.06 9.25 14.81
CA ALA A 121 10.92 9.71 14.02
C ALA A 121 11.40 10.38 12.70
N PHE A 122 12.36 11.30 12.80
CA PHE A 122 12.90 11.99 11.62
C PHE A 122 13.74 11.07 10.74
N MET A 123 14.47 10.12 11.31
CA MET A 123 15.24 9.14 10.55
C MET A 123 14.33 8.30 9.64
N VAL A 124 13.25 7.73 10.19
CA VAL A 124 12.28 6.96 9.39
C VAL A 124 11.63 7.83 8.32
N LEU A 125 11.27 9.06 8.67
CA LEU A 125 10.69 10.03 7.74
C LEU A 125 11.65 10.36 6.59
N TYR A 126 12.90 10.73 6.90
CA TYR A 126 13.86 11.15 5.89
C TYR A 126 14.33 9.99 5.00
N ILE A 127 14.55 8.80 5.56
CA ILE A 127 14.81 7.60 4.75
C ILE A 127 13.67 7.37 3.77
N GLY A 128 12.41 7.42 4.22
CA GLY A 128 11.25 7.23 3.36
C GLY A 128 11.14 8.30 2.27
N VAL A 129 11.31 9.57 2.62
CA VAL A 129 11.21 10.70 1.67
C VAL A 129 12.35 10.68 0.66
N LEU A 130 13.61 10.59 1.13
CA LEU A 130 14.78 10.65 0.25
C LEU A 130 14.84 9.44 -0.69
N ARG A 131 14.52 8.23 -0.21
CA ARG A 131 14.43 7.05 -1.08
C ARG A 131 13.36 7.21 -2.16
N ASN A 132 12.16 7.66 -1.82
CA ASN A 132 11.10 7.86 -2.80
C ASN A 132 11.45 8.91 -3.86
N LEU A 133 12.14 9.99 -3.46
CA LEU A 133 12.65 11.00 -4.38
C LEU A 133 13.76 10.42 -5.28
N LEU A 134 14.71 9.69 -4.71
CA LEU A 134 15.81 9.07 -5.44
C LEU A 134 15.27 8.04 -6.46
N GLU A 135 14.35 7.18 -6.07
CA GLU A 135 13.72 6.20 -6.96
C GLU A 135 12.97 6.89 -8.11
N GLY A 136 12.24 7.98 -7.82
CA GLY A 136 11.58 8.78 -8.85
C GLY A 136 12.54 9.42 -9.84
N ILE A 137 13.75 9.78 -9.41
CA ILE A 137 14.82 10.30 -10.29
C ILE A 137 15.46 9.17 -11.09
N LEU A 138 15.83 8.06 -10.43
CA LEU A 138 16.49 6.92 -11.07
C LEU A 138 15.61 6.27 -12.14
N LYS A 139 14.31 6.17 -11.91
CA LYS A 139 13.35 5.65 -12.90
C LYS A 139 13.32 6.47 -14.19
N LYS A 140 13.59 7.77 -14.12
CA LYS A 140 13.64 8.65 -15.30
C LYS A 140 14.98 8.61 -16.04
N CYS A 141 16.02 8.02 -15.44
CA CYS A 141 17.35 7.93 -16.04
C CYS A 141 17.44 6.70 -16.96
N PRO A 142 17.55 6.85 -18.29
CA PRO A 142 17.57 5.72 -19.23
C PRO A 142 18.69 4.72 -18.95
N ASN A 143 19.85 5.20 -18.47
CA ASN A 143 21.00 4.37 -18.15
C ASN A 143 20.81 3.51 -16.90
N MET A 144 19.85 3.85 -16.03
CA MET A 144 19.51 3.07 -14.83
C MET A 144 18.37 2.08 -15.07
N GLN A 145 17.69 2.18 -16.23
CA GLN A 145 16.64 1.23 -16.59
C GLN A 145 17.25 -0.07 -17.11
N GLU A 146 16.73 -1.18 -16.61
CA GLU A 146 17.12 -2.51 -17.04
C GLU A 146 16.40 -2.88 -18.35
N PRO A 147 17.14 -3.20 -19.43
CA PRO A 147 16.52 -3.62 -20.66
C PRO A 147 15.91 -5.00 -20.51
N VAL A 148 14.64 -5.13 -20.86
CA VAL A 148 13.91 -6.39 -20.76
C VAL A 148 13.19 -6.71 -22.05
N LEU A 149 13.09 -8.01 -22.34
CA LEU A 149 12.30 -8.54 -23.44
C LEU A 149 11.03 -9.17 -22.87
N LEU A 150 9.89 -8.81 -23.45
CA LEU A 150 8.59 -9.30 -23.03
C LEU A 150 8.19 -10.51 -23.90
N LEU A 151 7.88 -11.63 -23.26
CA LEU A 151 7.33 -12.82 -23.90
C LEU A 151 5.84 -12.89 -23.60
N GLY A 152 5.04 -12.73 -24.65
CA GLY A 152 3.59 -12.66 -24.59
C GLY A 152 3.05 -11.23 -24.62
N ALA A 153 2.07 -10.96 -25.51
CA ALA A 153 1.41 -9.69 -25.70
C ALA A 153 -0.11 -9.81 -25.43
N GLY A 154 -0.48 -10.45 -24.34
CA GLY A 154 -1.85 -10.60 -23.89
C GLY A 154 -2.22 -9.62 -22.76
N LYS A 155 -3.46 -9.72 -22.26
CA LYS A 155 -3.99 -8.90 -21.14
C LYS A 155 -3.14 -8.97 -19.88
N THR A 156 -2.52 -10.10 -19.59
CA THR A 156 -1.61 -10.26 -18.44
C THR A 156 -0.37 -9.39 -18.58
N ALA A 157 0.19 -9.28 -19.77
CA ALA A 157 1.34 -8.43 -20.07
C ALA A 157 0.98 -6.95 -19.87
N GLU A 158 -0.19 -6.51 -20.33
CA GLU A 158 -0.68 -5.12 -20.12
C GLU A 158 -0.77 -4.78 -18.63
N ILE A 159 -1.43 -5.64 -17.84
CA ILE A 159 -1.57 -5.45 -16.38
C ILE A 159 -0.20 -5.35 -15.70
N LEU A 160 0.74 -6.21 -16.11
CA LEU A 160 2.09 -6.26 -15.54
C LEU A 160 2.88 -4.99 -15.87
N LEU A 161 2.85 -4.56 -17.13
CA LEU A 161 3.55 -3.34 -17.57
C LEU A 161 2.95 -2.08 -16.93
N ASP A 162 1.62 -1.97 -16.86
CA ASP A 162 0.96 -0.88 -16.14
C ASP A 162 1.39 -0.83 -14.66
N ARG A 163 1.57 -2.00 -14.03
CA ARG A 163 2.07 -2.09 -12.66
C ARG A 163 3.50 -1.57 -12.55
N PHE A 164 4.39 -1.98 -13.45
CA PHE A 164 5.78 -1.52 -13.47
C PHE A 164 5.90 -0.01 -13.76
N GLN A 165 5.02 0.52 -14.59
CA GLN A 165 4.99 1.96 -14.85
C GLN A 165 4.54 2.77 -13.62
N ARG A 166 3.57 2.28 -12.85
CA ARG A 166 3.02 2.97 -11.67
C ARG A 166 3.90 2.86 -10.42
N ASP A 167 4.74 1.83 -10.34
CA ASP A 167 5.61 1.60 -9.19
C ASP A 167 7.01 2.17 -9.44
N ASN A 168 7.45 3.13 -8.63
CA ASN A 168 8.73 3.82 -8.81
C ASN A 168 9.95 2.92 -8.60
N CYS A 169 9.80 1.83 -7.85
CA CYS A 169 10.89 0.91 -7.56
C CYS A 169 11.22 -0.04 -8.72
N TYR A 170 10.37 -0.11 -9.74
CA TYR A 170 10.66 -0.86 -10.97
C TYR A 170 11.25 0.04 -12.04
N SER A 171 12.45 -0.31 -12.51
CA SER A 171 13.20 0.42 -13.54
C SER A 171 13.43 -0.47 -14.76
N TYR A 172 12.36 -1.04 -15.33
CA TYR A 172 12.41 -1.83 -16.55
C TYR A 172 12.18 -0.97 -17.79
N ARG A 173 12.96 -1.24 -18.83
CA ARG A 173 12.78 -0.69 -20.19
C ARG A 173 12.50 -1.83 -21.15
N VAL A 174 11.26 -1.96 -21.60
CA VAL A 174 10.89 -2.95 -22.62
C VAL A 174 11.52 -2.58 -23.94
N ILE A 175 12.36 -3.50 -24.50
CA ILE A 175 13.03 -3.31 -25.78
C ILE A 175 12.15 -3.80 -26.93
N GLY A 176 11.37 -4.85 -26.69
CA GLY A 176 10.49 -5.45 -27.66
C GLY A 176 9.69 -6.60 -27.09
N ILE A 177 8.85 -7.15 -27.92
CA ILE A 177 7.92 -8.23 -27.60
C ILE A 177 8.19 -9.43 -28.49
N LEU A 178 8.06 -10.64 -27.93
CA LEU A 178 7.98 -11.89 -28.67
C LEU A 178 6.61 -12.51 -28.42
N ASP A 179 5.86 -12.79 -29.49
CA ASP A 179 4.56 -13.46 -29.40
C ASP A 179 4.20 -14.07 -30.76
N ASP A 180 3.64 -15.27 -30.73
CA ASP A 180 3.18 -15.97 -31.94
C ASP A 180 1.89 -15.32 -32.50
N HIS A 181 1.01 -14.83 -31.60
CA HIS A 181 -0.28 -14.21 -31.90
C HIS A 181 -0.62 -13.13 -30.89
N PRO A 182 -0.12 -11.87 -31.05
CA PRO A 182 -0.39 -10.78 -30.14
C PRO A 182 -1.91 -10.51 -30.04
N VAL A 183 -2.47 -10.67 -28.83
CA VAL A 183 -3.90 -10.43 -28.54
C VAL A 183 -4.17 -8.97 -28.17
N SER A 184 -3.18 -8.30 -27.58
CA SER A 184 -3.30 -6.89 -27.21
C SER A 184 -3.21 -5.99 -28.44
N GLU A 185 -4.16 -5.07 -28.59
CA GLU A 185 -4.10 -4.02 -29.62
C GLU A 185 -3.14 -2.88 -29.27
N ARG A 186 -2.86 -2.71 -27.97
CA ARG A 186 -2.06 -1.62 -27.42
C ARG A 186 -0.56 -1.93 -27.48
N LEU A 187 -0.15 -3.08 -27.01
CA LEU A 187 1.26 -3.42 -26.81
C LEU A 187 2.08 -3.39 -28.11
N PRO A 188 1.60 -3.94 -29.26
CA PRO A 188 2.33 -3.85 -30.52
C PRO A 188 2.46 -2.43 -31.09
N LYS A 189 1.62 -1.48 -30.62
CA LYS A 189 1.72 -0.06 -31.01
C LYS A 189 2.76 0.69 -30.16
N GLU A 190 2.93 0.28 -28.90
CA GLU A 190 3.87 0.89 -27.96
C GLU A 190 5.27 0.30 -28.06
N TYR A 191 5.38 -1.00 -28.37
CA TYR A 191 6.66 -1.73 -28.42
C TYR A 191 6.77 -2.56 -29.70
N PRO A 192 7.97 -2.66 -30.32
CA PRO A 192 8.15 -3.44 -31.54
C PRO A 192 7.99 -4.96 -31.24
N VAL A 193 7.23 -5.64 -32.08
CA VAL A 193 7.19 -7.11 -32.09
C VAL A 193 8.40 -7.59 -32.87
N LEU A 194 9.32 -8.30 -32.22
CA LEU A 194 10.63 -8.68 -32.75
C LEU A 194 10.63 -10.07 -33.38
N GLY A 195 9.66 -10.91 -33.06
CA GLY A 195 9.55 -12.28 -33.58
C GLY A 195 8.63 -13.16 -32.75
N THR A 196 8.73 -14.45 -33.00
CA THR A 196 7.94 -15.53 -32.38
C THR A 196 8.67 -16.15 -31.18
N PHE A 197 7.99 -17.06 -30.46
CA PHE A 197 8.62 -17.83 -29.37
C PHE A 197 9.71 -18.79 -29.86
N GLU A 198 9.61 -19.29 -31.09
CA GLU A 198 10.63 -20.18 -31.70
C GLU A 198 11.92 -19.44 -31.95
N GLU A 199 11.86 -18.15 -32.33
CA GLU A 199 13.01 -17.29 -32.60
C GLU A 199 13.61 -16.66 -31.32
N ALA A 200 13.02 -16.95 -30.13
CA ALA A 200 13.39 -16.29 -28.87
C ALA A 200 14.89 -16.42 -28.57
N SER A 201 15.47 -17.62 -28.74
CA SER A 201 16.90 -17.89 -28.44
C SER A 201 17.82 -17.00 -29.27
N ASP A 202 17.55 -16.88 -30.56
CA ASP A 202 18.37 -16.13 -31.50
C ASP A 202 18.26 -14.62 -31.24
N ILE A 203 17.04 -14.15 -30.95
CA ILE A 203 16.77 -12.74 -30.67
C ILE A 203 17.41 -12.33 -29.34
N ILE A 204 17.29 -13.14 -28.29
CA ILE A 204 17.92 -12.88 -26.99
C ILE A 204 19.44 -12.80 -27.14
N GLN A 205 20.04 -13.72 -27.90
CA GLN A 205 21.49 -13.75 -28.12
C GLN A 205 21.95 -12.53 -28.95
N LYS A 206 21.20 -12.14 -29.98
CA LYS A 206 21.49 -10.95 -30.80
C LYS A 206 21.38 -9.64 -30.04
N LEU A 207 20.39 -9.52 -29.17
CA LEU A 207 20.14 -8.31 -28.39
C LEU A 207 20.98 -8.23 -27.11
N GLY A 208 21.52 -9.37 -26.63
CA GLY A 208 22.28 -9.46 -25.39
C GLY A 208 21.45 -9.17 -24.14
N VAL A 209 20.13 -9.38 -24.20
CA VAL A 209 19.22 -9.14 -23.08
C VAL A 209 19.36 -10.23 -22.05
N ARG A 210 19.49 -9.86 -20.77
CA ARG A 210 19.68 -10.80 -19.67
C ARG A 210 18.45 -11.00 -18.81
N THR A 211 17.47 -10.11 -18.89
CA THR A 211 16.22 -10.19 -18.12
C THR A 211 15.02 -10.32 -19.03
N LEU A 212 14.25 -11.37 -18.81
CA LEU A 212 13.02 -11.66 -19.54
C LEU A 212 11.80 -11.54 -18.64
N ILE A 213 10.70 -11.05 -19.21
CA ILE A 213 9.40 -11.03 -18.55
C ILE A 213 8.47 -11.96 -19.34
N MET A 214 8.08 -13.08 -18.73
CA MET A 214 7.18 -14.07 -19.34
C MET A 214 5.76 -13.87 -18.84
N ALA A 215 4.89 -13.33 -19.71
CA ALA A 215 3.48 -13.08 -19.44
C ALA A 215 2.59 -13.95 -20.35
N VAL A 216 2.81 -15.26 -20.33
CA VAL A 216 2.15 -16.27 -21.19
C VAL A 216 1.34 -17.30 -20.39
N PRO A 217 0.32 -16.89 -19.62
CA PRO A 217 -0.42 -17.82 -18.74
C PRO A 217 -1.19 -18.92 -19.48
N GLY A 218 -1.47 -18.73 -20.76
CA GLY A 218 -2.20 -19.69 -21.60
C GLY A 218 -1.32 -20.62 -22.44
N LEU A 219 0.02 -20.53 -22.30
CA LEU A 219 0.91 -21.36 -23.09
C LEU A 219 0.85 -22.82 -22.59
N PRO A 220 0.63 -23.83 -23.48
CA PRO A 220 0.66 -25.23 -23.10
C PRO A 220 1.97 -25.64 -22.42
N GLU A 221 1.87 -26.50 -21.41
CA GLU A 221 3.01 -26.89 -20.55
C GLU A 221 4.23 -27.37 -21.35
N GLU A 222 4.02 -28.21 -22.39
CA GLU A 222 5.08 -28.69 -23.24
C GLU A 222 5.81 -27.59 -24.03
N LYS A 223 5.04 -26.61 -24.54
CA LYS A 223 5.64 -25.44 -25.21
C LYS A 223 6.39 -24.56 -24.23
N LEU A 224 5.81 -24.34 -23.03
CA LEU A 224 6.45 -23.58 -21.97
C LEU A 224 7.79 -24.22 -21.53
N LYS A 225 7.82 -25.54 -21.32
CA LYS A 225 9.04 -26.27 -20.98
C LYS A 225 10.12 -26.12 -22.07
N ARG A 226 9.75 -26.34 -23.34
CA ARG A 226 10.69 -26.18 -24.47
C ARG A 226 11.26 -24.77 -24.52
N LEU A 227 10.38 -23.74 -24.39
CA LEU A 227 10.80 -22.34 -24.38
C LEU A 227 11.75 -22.04 -23.21
N LEU A 228 11.43 -22.48 -22.00
CA LEU A 228 12.29 -22.29 -20.84
C LEU A 228 13.64 -22.94 -21.01
N TYR A 229 13.71 -24.22 -21.51
CA TYR A 229 14.97 -24.88 -21.77
C TYR A 229 15.84 -24.18 -22.82
N SER A 230 15.21 -23.58 -23.85
CA SER A 230 15.93 -22.85 -24.89
C SER A 230 16.53 -21.53 -24.45
N ILE A 231 15.87 -20.82 -23.49
CA ILE A 231 16.27 -19.46 -23.09
C ILE A 231 16.98 -19.37 -21.74
N GLN A 232 16.82 -20.35 -20.84
CA GLN A 232 17.33 -20.30 -19.46
C GLN A 232 18.86 -20.12 -19.38
N HIS A 233 19.61 -20.69 -20.30
CA HIS A 233 21.07 -20.59 -20.32
C HIS A 233 21.59 -19.30 -20.95
N LEU A 234 20.70 -18.50 -21.58
CA LEU A 234 21.01 -17.21 -22.21
C LEU A 234 20.71 -16.01 -21.33
N THR A 235 20.00 -16.21 -20.21
CA THR A 235 19.45 -15.14 -19.39
C THR A 235 19.81 -15.30 -17.92
N ASP A 236 20.01 -14.18 -17.24
CA ASP A 236 20.32 -14.14 -15.81
C ASP A 236 19.05 -14.19 -14.95
N THR A 237 17.95 -13.60 -15.45
CA THR A 237 16.68 -13.47 -14.71
C THR A 237 15.48 -13.70 -15.61
N ILE A 238 14.58 -14.56 -15.19
CA ILE A 238 13.27 -14.74 -15.81
C ILE A 238 12.18 -14.39 -14.79
N VAL A 239 11.43 -13.32 -15.07
CA VAL A 239 10.24 -12.95 -14.30
C VAL A 239 9.06 -13.70 -14.91
N PHE A 240 8.57 -14.71 -14.23
CA PHE A 240 7.49 -15.54 -14.73
C PHE A 240 6.16 -15.19 -14.04
N THR A 241 5.10 -15.00 -14.84
CA THR A 241 3.75 -14.78 -14.33
C THR A 241 2.93 -16.06 -14.52
N PRO A 242 2.70 -16.86 -13.45
CA PRO A 242 1.85 -18.04 -13.56
C PRO A 242 0.41 -17.64 -13.89
N GLY A 243 -0.36 -18.55 -14.52
CA GLY A 243 -1.75 -18.36 -14.94
C GLY A 243 -2.79 -18.17 -13.82
N LEU A 244 -2.37 -17.56 -12.71
CA LEU A 244 -3.16 -17.34 -11.50
C LEU A 244 -3.66 -15.89 -11.37
N VAL A 245 -3.65 -15.13 -12.46
CA VAL A 245 -4.16 -13.76 -12.49
C VAL A 245 -5.64 -13.76 -12.13
N GLY A 246 -6.01 -13.00 -11.10
CA GLY A 246 -7.39 -12.98 -10.58
C GLY A 246 -7.73 -14.11 -9.63
N SER A 247 -6.85 -15.11 -9.45
CA SER A 247 -7.08 -16.15 -8.45
C SER A 247 -7.03 -15.55 -7.03
N PRO A 248 -7.95 -15.96 -6.15
CA PRO A 248 -8.04 -15.43 -4.79
C PRO A 248 -6.98 -16.07 -3.87
N LEU A 249 -5.75 -16.21 -4.35
CA LEU A 249 -4.64 -16.71 -3.54
C LEU A 249 -4.22 -15.68 -2.50
N GLY A 250 -3.99 -16.13 -1.27
CA GLY A 250 -3.39 -15.35 -0.20
C GLY A 250 -1.90 -15.12 -0.43
N SER A 251 -1.16 -14.70 0.61
CA SER A 251 0.28 -14.59 0.53
C SER A 251 0.90 -15.92 0.11
N VAL A 252 1.65 -15.88 -0.98
CA VAL A 252 2.22 -17.06 -1.64
C VAL A 252 3.67 -17.23 -1.22
N GLU A 253 4.02 -18.42 -0.76
CA GLU A 253 5.41 -18.88 -0.60
C GLU A 253 5.70 -19.91 -1.68
N ILE A 254 6.76 -19.68 -2.44
CA ILE A 254 7.21 -20.60 -3.48
C ILE A 254 8.39 -21.40 -2.92
N SER A 255 8.31 -22.71 -2.99
CA SER A 255 9.39 -23.61 -2.65
C SER A 255 9.58 -24.65 -3.77
N THR A 256 10.82 -24.96 -4.08
CA THR A 256 11.19 -26.00 -5.06
C THR A 256 11.64 -27.26 -4.34
N LEU A 257 11.07 -28.39 -4.70
CA LEU A 257 11.53 -29.72 -4.30
C LEU A 257 12.52 -30.21 -5.37
N PHE A 258 13.81 -30.22 -5.02
CA PHE A 258 14.89 -30.47 -5.98
C PHE A 258 14.82 -31.87 -6.58
N VAL A 259 14.50 -32.88 -5.78
CA VAL A 259 14.50 -34.30 -6.21
C VAL A 259 13.40 -34.54 -7.24
N GLU A 260 12.20 -34.02 -7.00
CA GLU A 260 11.02 -34.22 -7.85
C GLU A 260 10.87 -33.13 -8.93
N GLN A 261 11.74 -32.12 -8.96
CA GLN A 261 11.65 -30.93 -9.83
C GLN A 261 10.27 -30.23 -9.77
N LEU A 262 9.63 -30.29 -8.59
CA LEU A 262 8.31 -29.73 -8.38
C LEU A 262 8.41 -28.34 -7.74
N THR A 263 7.64 -27.40 -8.28
CA THR A 263 7.42 -26.09 -7.65
C THR A 263 6.14 -26.13 -6.82
N VAL A 264 6.28 -26.00 -5.51
CA VAL A 264 5.15 -25.99 -4.58
C VAL A 264 4.79 -24.55 -4.23
N ILE A 265 3.55 -24.18 -4.50
CA ILE A 265 2.98 -22.87 -4.17
C ILE A 265 2.14 -23.03 -2.90
N LYS A 266 2.60 -22.41 -1.78
CA LYS A 266 1.88 -22.39 -0.51
C LYS A 266 1.11 -21.08 -0.39
N SER A 267 -0.22 -21.15 -0.41
CA SER A 267 -1.08 -20.00 -0.15
C SER A 267 -1.44 -19.93 1.33
N LYS A 268 -1.31 -18.76 1.93
CA LYS A 268 -1.61 -18.50 3.35
C LYS A 268 -2.72 -17.45 3.46
N ASN A 269 -3.69 -17.69 4.34
CA ASN A 269 -4.67 -16.66 4.72
C ASN A 269 -4.20 -16.00 6.03
N ASN A 270 -3.73 -14.77 5.93
CA ASN A 270 -3.05 -14.11 7.05
C ASN A 270 -4.00 -13.72 8.20
N LEU A 271 -5.21 -13.22 7.91
CA LEU A 271 -6.18 -12.87 8.96
C LEU A 271 -6.97 -14.07 9.52
N SER A 272 -6.81 -15.28 8.97
CA SER A 272 -7.31 -16.50 9.62
C SER A 272 -6.55 -16.81 10.92
N ARG A 273 -5.28 -16.36 11.02
CA ARG A 273 -4.41 -16.61 12.17
C ARG A 273 -4.77 -15.68 13.34
N TRP A 274 -4.97 -16.25 14.53
CA TRP A 274 -5.39 -15.51 15.71
C TRP A 274 -4.40 -14.41 16.13
N TYR A 275 -3.08 -14.68 16.05
CA TYR A 275 -2.04 -13.71 16.45
C TYR A 275 -2.00 -12.50 15.51
N ASN A 276 -2.21 -12.68 14.20
CA ASN A 276 -2.30 -11.56 13.26
C ASN A 276 -3.53 -10.67 13.56
N ARG A 277 -4.66 -11.28 13.91
CA ARG A 277 -5.85 -10.55 14.34
C ARG A 277 -5.62 -9.80 15.65
N TRP A 278 -4.83 -10.37 16.56
CA TRP A 278 -4.47 -9.70 17.81
C TRP A 278 -3.52 -8.52 17.56
N VAL A 279 -2.45 -8.71 16.77
CA VAL A 279 -1.53 -7.62 16.38
C VAL A 279 -2.29 -6.48 15.70
N LYS A 280 -3.18 -6.82 14.76
CA LYS A 280 -4.05 -5.84 14.10
C LYS A 280 -4.94 -5.11 15.10
N PHE A 281 -5.53 -5.82 16.04
CA PHE A 281 -6.40 -5.21 17.05
C PHE A 281 -5.65 -4.21 17.93
N VAL A 282 -4.47 -4.59 18.42
CA VAL A 282 -3.63 -3.71 19.26
C VAL A 282 -3.20 -2.48 18.45
N PHE A 283 -2.78 -2.67 17.21
CA PHE A 283 -2.43 -1.56 16.31
C PHE A 283 -3.62 -0.60 16.11
N ASP A 284 -4.80 -1.13 15.76
CA ASP A 284 -6.01 -0.33 15.58
C ASP A 284 -6.33 0.48 16.86
N MET A 285 -6.28 -0.15 18.04
CA MET A 285 -6.56 0.52 19.31
C MET A 285 -5.58 1.65 19.62
N VAL A 286 -4.27 1.38 19.50
CA VAL A 286 -3.22 2.36 19.81
C VAL A 286 -3.29 3.55 18.87
N VAL A 287 -3.35 3.29 17.55
CA VAL A 287 -3.41 4.37 16.55
C VAL A 287 -4.70 5.18 16.69
N THR A 288 -5.83 4.52 16.94
CA THR A 288 -7.11 5.21 17.12
C THR A 288 -7.13 6.03 18.39
N ALA A 289 -6.60 5.53 19.51
CA ALA A 289 -6.55 6.28 20.77
C ALA A 289 -5.72 7.56 20.63
N ILE A 290 -4.52 7.46 20.02
CA ILE A 290 -3.67 8.62 19.74
C ILE A 290 -4.38 9.58 18.78
N GLY A 291 -4.95 9.06 17.69
CA GLY A 291 -5.69 9.85 16.70
C GLY A 291 -6.89 10.58 17.32
N THR A 292 -7.63 9.93 18.22
CA THR A 292 -8.77 10.53 18.91
C THR A 292 -8.35 11.72 19.76
N ILE A 293 -7.22 11.62 20.48
CA ILE A 293 -6.70 12.74 21.29
C ILE A 293 -6.32 13.91 20.38
N LEU A 294 -5.61 13.65 19.28
CA LEU A 294 -5.15 14.68 18.34
C LEU A 294 -6.32 15.38 17.61
N ILE A 295 -7.35 14.62 17.24
CA ILE A 295 -8.50 15.11 16.47
C ILE A 295 -9.60 15.69 17.40
N SER A 296 -9.52 15.47 18.72
CA SER A 296 -10.58 15.87 19.66
C SER A 296 -11.03 17.34 19.57
N PRO A 297 -10.16 18.36 19.36
CA PRO A 297 -10.63 19.74 19.21
C PRO A 297 -11.49 19.94 17.95
N ILE A 298 -11.07 19.32 16.83
CA ILE A 298 -11.80 19.37 15.56
C ILE A 298 -13.12 18.62 15.70
N PHE A 299 -13.11 17.46 16.33
CA PHE A 299 -14.31 16.66 16.57
C PHE A 299 -15.34 17.43 17.40
N LEU A 300 -14.92 18.10 18.47
CA LEU A 300 -15.80 18.91 19.31
C LEU A 300 -16.40 20.09 18.52
N ALA A 301 -15.60 20.80 17.73
CA ALA A 301 -16.08 21.88 16.88
C ALA A 301 -17.15 21.38 15.89
N LEU A 302 -16.91 20.22 15.24
CA LEU A 302 -17.89 19.60 14.34
C LEU A 302 -19.18 19.19 15.08
N CYS A 303 -19.08 18.65 16.29
CA CYS A 303 -20.27 18.34 17.11
C CYS A 303 -21.13 19.57 17.35
N ILE A 304 -20.51 20.70 17.68
CA ILE A 304 -21.22 21.96 17.91
C ILE A 304 -21.88 22.46 16.61
N CYS A 305 -21.17 22.47 15.50
CA CYS A 305 -21.70 22.88 14.21
C CYS A 305 -22.89 22.00 13.76
N VAL A 306 -22.78 20.68 13.89
CA VAL A 306 -23.84 19.74 13.53
C VAL A 306 -25.05 19.87 14.48
N ALA A 307 -24.83 20.10 15.78
CA ALA A 307 -25.89 20.32 16.74
C ALA A 307 -26.73 21.57 16.42
N ILE A 308 -26.07 22.62 15.97
CA ILE A 308 -26.75 23.86 15.55
C ILE A 308 -27.54 23.61 14.25
N ASP A 309 -26.96 22.94 13.28
CA ASP A 309 -27.53 22.68 11.95
C ASP A 309 -28.76 21.74 12.02
N ASN A 310 -28.70 20.71 12.90
CA ASN A 310 -29.71 19.65 13.02
C ASN A 310 -30.55 19.68 14.32
N LYS A 311 -30.72 20.83 14.91
CA LYS A 311 -31.59 21.04 16.09
C LYS A 311 -31.26 20.09 17.26
N GLY A 312 -29.99 19.86 17.51
CA GLY A 312 -29.50 19.05 18.63
C GLY A 312 -29.13 17.59 18.30
N GLN A 313 -29.54 17.06 17.16
CA GLN A 313 -29.13 15.71 16.74
C GLN A 313 -27.74 15.74 16.10
N VAL A 314 -26.75 15.14 16.76
CA VAL A 314 -25.34 15.16 16.30
C VAL A 314 -24.96 13.87 15.60
N ILE A 315 -25.34 12.72 16.14
CA ILE A 315 -24.90 11.40 15.70
C ILE A 315 -26.07 10.62 15.11
N PHE A 316 -25.85 10.08 13.94
CA PHE A 316 -26.71 9.10 13.27
C PHE A 316 -26.06 7.72 13.39
N ALA A 317 -26.87 6.70 13.65
CA ALA A 317 -26.42 5.32 13.75
C ALA A 317 -27.20 4.44 12.78
N HIS A 318 -26.50 3.67 11.97
CA HIS A 318 -27.11 2.72 11.04
C HIS A 318 -26.57 1.30 11.28
N GLN A 319 -27.47 0.34 11.40
CA GLN A 319 -27.08 -1.06 11.65
C GLN A 319 -26.28 -1.64 10.48
N ARG A 320 -25.10 -2.15 10.80
CA ARG A 320 -24.20 -2.79 9.84
C ARG A 320 -23.75 -4.16 10.35
N VAL A 321 -23.33 -5.00 9.41
CA VAL A 321 -22.85 -6.35 9.72
C VAL A 321 -21.35 -6.25 10.08
N GLY A 322 -21.01 -6.71 11.28
CA GLY A 322 -19.66 -6.82 11.77
C GLY A 322 -19.12 -8.25 11.73
N ARG A 323 -18.01 -8.45 12.42
CA ARG A 323 -17.35 -9.74 12.55
C ARG A 323 -18.31 -10.80 13.13
N ASN A 324 -18.23 -12.03 12.61
CA ASN A 324 -19.09 -13.17 12.96
C ASN A 324 -20.58 -12.90 12.74
N GLY A 325 -20.95 -11.95 11.88
CA GLY A 325 -22.34 -11.61 11.58
C GLY A 325 -23.05 -10.76 12.65
N LYS A 326 -22.33 -10.31 13.70
CA LYS A 326 -22.93 -9.46 14.74
C LYS A 326 -23.25 -8.09 14.16
N LEU A 327 -24.50 -7.65 14.34
CA LEU A 327 -24.91 -6.31 13.97
C LEU A 327 -24.35 -5.29 14.98
N PHE A 328 -23.91 -4.14 14.47
CA PHE A 328 -23.44 -3.03 15.29
C PHE A 328 -23.93 -1.68 14.73
N PRO A 329 -24.15 -0.67 15.57
CA PRO A 329 -24.51 0.68 15.13
C PRO A 329 -23.26 1.39 14.57
N CYS A 330 -23.20 1.58 13.26
CA CYS A 330 -22.16 2.34 12.60
C CYS A 330 -22.44 3.83 12.75
N TYR A 331 -21.60 4.57 13.44
CA TYR A 331 -21.80 5.98 13.78
C TYR A 331 -21.37 6.91 12.64
N LYS A 332 -22.17 7.94 12.40
CA LYS A 332 -21.87 9.05 11.50
C LYS A 332 -22.37 10.35 12.07
N PHE A 333 -21.85 11.48 11.63
CA PHE A 333 -22.52 12.75 11.89
C PHE A 333 -23.85 12.80 11.16
N GLN A 334 -24.84 13.43 11.79
CA GLN A 334 -26.15 13.69 11.18
C GLN A 334 -25.98 14.73 10.07
N THR A 335 -26.14 14.33 8.83
CA THR A 335 -26.00 15.20 7.64
C THR A 335 -27.32 15.46 6.92
N MET A 336 -28.41 14.87 7.41
CA MET A 336 -29.75 15.02 6.88
C MET A 336 -30.67 15.63 7.93
N ILE A 337 -31.68 16.34 7.45
CA ILE A 337 -32.71 16.94 8.29
C ILE A 337 -33.50 15.87 9.07
N PRO A 338 -34.08 16.19 10.24
CA PRO A 338 -34.77 15.22 11.09
C PRO A 338 -35.94 14.50 10.41
N ASN A 339 -36.66 15.15 9.50
CA ASN A 339 -37.83 14.62 8.76
C ASN A 339 -37.42 14.08 7.36
N ALA A 340 -36.20 13.60 7.19
CA ALA A 340 -35.62 13.18 5.91
C ALA A 340 -36.47 12.16 5.14
N GLN A 341 -37.13 11.22 5.83
CA GLN A 341 -37.96 10.20 5.17
C GLN A 341 -39.22 10.81 4.52
N GLN A 342 -39.89 11.72 5.22
CA GLN A 342 -41.08 12.40 4.69
C GLN A 342 -40.73 13.27 3.48
N VAL A 343 -39.62 14.01 3.57
CA VAL A 343 -39.12 14.84 2.47
C VAL A 343 -38.75 14.00 1.26
N LEU A 344 -38.17 12.81 1.45
CA LEU A 344 -37.90 11.89 0.34
C LEU A 344 -39.16 11.44 -0.37
N GLU A 345 -40.16 10.98 0.41
CA GLU A 345 -41.42 10.48 -0.15
C GLU A 345 -42.14 11.56 -0.94
N GLU A 346 -42.15 12.79 -0.42
CA GLU A 346 -42.74 13.94 -1.11
C GLU A 346 -41.97 14.31 -2.37
N TYR A 347 -40.62 14.32 -2.31
CA TYR A 347 -39.76 14.63 -3.45
C TYR A 347 -39.91 13.60 -4.58
N LEU A 348 -39.94 12.30 -4.26
CA LEU A 348 -40.12 11.21 -5.23
C LEU A 348 -41.53 11.17 -5.84
N LYS A 349 -42.54 11.71 -5.14
CA LYS A 349 -43.90 11.87 -5.71
C LYS A 349 -43.98 12.99 -6.75
N ASN A 350 -43.18 14.07 -6.52
CA ASN A 350 -43.27 15.29 -7.32
C ASN A 350 -42.27 15.30 -8.50
N ASP A 351 -41.24 14.47 -8.49
CA ASP A 351 -40.18 14.42 -9.52
C ASP A 351 -40.02 13.00 -10.06
N PRO A 352 -40.54 12.71 -11.27
CA PRO A 352 -40.42 11.38 -11.88
C PRO A 352 -38.95 10.99 -12.22
N GLN A 353 -38.09 11.98 -12.52
CA GLN A 353 -36.66 11.72 -12.81
C GLN A 353 -35.92 11.33 -11.55
N ALA A 354 -36.16 12.05 -10.44
CA ALA A 354 -35.62 11.70 -9.13
C ALA A 354 -36.08 10.30 -8.67
N ARG A 355 -37.33 9.94 -8.97
CA ARG A 355 -37.84 8.59 -8.69
C ARG A 355 -37.08 7.51 -9.47
N LEU A 356 -36.84 7.69 -10.74
CA LEU A 356 -36.11 6.76 -11.58
C LEU A 356 -34.64 6.62 -11.13
N GLU A 357 -34.00 7.75 -10.77
CA GLU A 357 -32.66 7.76 -10.21
C GLU A 357 -32.59 7.00 -8.87
N TRP A 358 -33.58 7.20 -8.00
CA TRP A 358 -33.66 6.51 -6.73
C TRP A 358 -33.90 5.00 -6.87
N GLU A 359 -34.81 4.58 -7.76
CA GLU A 359 -35.09 3.16 -8.02
C GLU A 359 -33.87 2.42 -8.59
N THR A 360 -33.01 3.14 -9.37
CA THR A 360 -31.81 2.57 -9.99
C THR A 360 -30.62 2.53 -9.02
N ASN A 361 -30.37 3.62 -8.30
CA ASN A 361 -29.10 3.81 -7.58
C ASN A 361 -29.27 3.89 -6.05
N PHE A 362 -30.48 4.01 -5.53
CA PHE A 362 -30.77 4.35 -4.12
C PHE A 362 -30.04 5.60 -3.63
N LYS A 363 -29.72 6.52 -4.54
CA LYS A 363 -29.07 7.80 -4.31
C LYS A 363 -29.69 8.85 -5.23
N LEU A 364 -29.65 10.09 -4.79
CA LEU A 364 -30.05 11.26 -5.58
C LEU A 364 -28.86 12.16 -5.78
N SER A 365 -28.65 12.66 -6.98
CA SER A 365 -27.59 13.60 -7.32
C SER A 365 -27.78 14.93 -6.60
N ASN A 366 -29.05 15.36 -6.44
CA ASN A 366 -29.42 16.54 -5.67
C ASN A 366 -30.43 16.12 -4.59
N ASP A 367 -29.92 15.66 -3.46
CA ASP A 367 -30.74 15.14 -2.35
C ASP A 367 -31.24 16.27 -1.44
N PRO A 368 -32.55 16.62 -1.46
CA PRO A 368 -33.09 17.73 -0.68
C PRO A 368 -33.03 17.51 0.84
N ARG A 369 -32.75 16.29 1.27
CA ARG A 369 -32.63 15.94 2.69
C ARG A 369 -31.32 16.38 3.30
N VAL A 370 -30.29 16.60 2.45
CA VAL A 370 -28.92 16.91 2.90
C VAL A 370 -28.82 18.40 3.24
N THR A 371 -28.36 18.69 4.45
CA THR A 371 -28.12 20.09 4.87
C THR A 371 -26.88 20.66 4.16
N LYS A 372 -26.74 21.99 4.14
CA LYS A 372 -25.56 22.64 3.56
C LYS A 372 -24.27 22.21 4.25
N LEU A 373 -24.27 22.13 5.59
CA LEU A 373 -23.16 21.61 6.37
C LEU A 373 -22.96 20.12 6.08
N GLY A 374 -24.05 19.34 6.01
CA GLY A 374 -24.03 17.92 5.66
C GLY A 374 -23.37 17.64 4.31
N ALA A 375 -23.62 18.48 3.30
CA ALA A 375 -22.98 18.36 1.99
C ALA A 375 -21.45 18.57 2.08
N VAL A 376 -21.00 19.55 2.88
CA VAL A 376 -19.55 19.76 3.12
C VAL A 376 -18.94 18.57 3.84
N LEU A 377 -19.59 18.07 4.90
CA LEU A 377 -19.10 16.90 5.65
C LEU A 377 -18.98 15.66 4.77
N ARG A 378 -19.97 15.37 3.92
CA ARG A 378 -19.93 14.26 2.95
C ARG A 378 -18.82 14.43 1.91
N LYS A 379 -18.69 15.65 1.36
CA LYS A 379 -17.62 15.96 0.38
C LYS A 379 -16.22 15.80 0.95
N THR A 380 -16.05 16.02 2.26
CA THR A 380 -14.77 15.87 2.96
C THR A 380 -14.61 14.53 3.67
N SER A 381 -15.63 13.65 3.62
CA SER A 381 -15.72 12.41 4.39
C SER A 381 -15.59 12.58 5.91
N LEU A 382 -15.79 13.79 6.40
CA LEU A 382 -15.77 14.09 7.85
C LEU A 382 -17.04 13.58 8.55
N ASP A 383 -18.11 13.28 7.80
CA ASP A 383 -19.31 12.64 8.33
C ASP A 383 -19.04 11.26 8.93
N GLU A 384 -17.98 10.59 8.52
CA GLU A 384 -17.58 9.26 9.01
C GLU A 384 -16.67 9.30 10.25
N LEU A 385 -16.26 10.49 10.70
CA LEU A 385 -15.35 10.64 11.85
C LEU A 385 -15.85 9.95 13.14
N PRO A 386 -17.17 9.93 13.47
CA PRO A 386 -17.67 9.22 14.65
C PRO A 386 -17.44 7.70 14.65
N GLN A 387 -17.09 7.08 13.51
CA GLN A 387 -16.71 5.66 13.44
C GLN A 387 -15.44 5.34 14.26
N ILE A 388 -14.63 6.35 14.60
CA ILE A 388 -13.52 6.21 15.56
C ILE A 388 -13.99 5.54 16.85
N PHE A 389 -15.17 5.86 17.34
CA PHE A 389 -15.74 5.24 18.53
C PHE A 389 -16.13 3.76 18.31
N ASN A 390 -16.52 3.38 17.09
CA ASN A 390 -16.74 1.97 16.78
C ASN A 390 -15.42 1.18 16.80
N VAL A 391 -14.31 1.81 16.36
CA VAL A 391 -12.99 1.16 16.47
C VAL A 391 -12.60 0.99 17.92
N LEU A 392 -12.73 2.02 18.76
CA LEU A 392 -12.42 1.97 20.21
C LEU A 392 -13.30 0.95 20.95
N LYS A 393 -14.55 0.73 20.52
CA LYS A 393 -15.44 -0.32 21.03
C LYS A 393 -15.06 -1.71 20.52
N GLY A 394 -14.15 -1.82 19.55
CA GLY A 394 -13.77 -3.10 18.93
C GLY A 394 -14.78 -3.65 17.93
N GLU A 395 -15.75 -2.84 17.49
CA GLU A 395 -16.76 -3.19 16.48
C GLU A 395 -16.21 -3.04 15.06
N MET A 396 -15.31 -2.06 14.85
CA MET A 396 -14.64 -1.76 13.60
C MET A 396 -13.12 -1.83 13.73
N SER A 397 -12.46 -1.67 12.62
CA SER A 397 -11.02 -1.54 12.42
C SER A 397 -10.72 -0.24 11.66
N LEU A 398 -9.49 0.27 11.74
CA LEU A 398 -9.08 1.41 10.90
C LEU A 398 -9.13 1.04 9.41
N VAL A 399 -8.54 -0.10 9.04
CA VAL A 399 -8.51 -0.61 7.67
C VAL A 399 -9.21 -1.97 7.60
N GLY A 400 -10.10 -2.16 6.65
CA GLY A 400 -10.84 -3.41 6.49
C GLY A 400 -11.88 -3.34 5.38
N PRO A 401 -12.65 -4.42 5.16
CA PRO A 401 -13.82 -4.40 4.29
C PRO A 401 -14.81 -3.33 4.71
N ARG A 402 -15.49 -2.71 3.75
CA ARG A 402 -16.51 -1.69 4.08
C ARG A 402 -17.65 -2.30 4.89
N PRO A 403 -18.17 -1.61 5.92
CA PRO A 403 -19.34 -2.07 6.66
C PRO A 403 -20.60 -2.10 5.76
N VAL A 404 -21.14 -3.30 5.52
CA VAL A 404 -22.32 -3.52 4.67
C VAL A 404 -23.58 -3.76 5.49
N VAL A 405 -24.75 -3.55 4.89
CA VAL A 405 -26.02 -3.95 5.47
C VAL A 405 -26.30 -5.44 5.22
N GLN A 406 -27.22 -6.03 5.98
CA GLN A 406 -27.55 -7.45 5.86
C GLN A 406 -27.95 -7.86 4.42
N ALA A 407 -28.67 -7.00 3.72
CA ALA A 407 -29.09 -7.25 2.34
C ALA A 407 -27.89 -7.25 1.35
N GLU A 408 -26.88 -6.41 1.59
CA GLU A 408 -25.67 -6.39 0.76
C GLU A 408 -24.75 -7.59 0.99
N LEU A 409 -24.81 -8.21 2.18
CA LEU A 409 -23.95 -9.34 2.50
C LEU A 409 -24.21 -10.55 1.57
N ALA A 410 -25.42 -10.68 1.03
CA ALA A 410 -25.74 -11.72 0.05
C ALA A 410 -24.92 -11.58 -1.26
N LYS A 411 -24.57 -10.35 -1.64
CA LYS A 411 -23.78 -10.06 -2.85
C LYS A 411 -22.29 -10.51 -2.73
N TYR A 412 -21.81 -10.85 -1.53
CA TYR A 412 -20.46 -11.41 -1.34
C TYR A 412 -20.36 -12.88 -1.78
N GLY A 413 -21.50 -13.59 -1.98
CA GLY A 413 -21.51 -14.98 -2.43
C GLY A 413 -20.62 -15.86 -1.55
N GLU A 414 -19.71 -16.61 -2.17
CA GLU A 414 -18.76 -17.50 -1.48
C GLU A 414 -17.78 -16.76 -0.59
N ASN A 415 -17.46 -15.50 -0.92
CA ASN A 415 -16.50 -14.66 -0.16
C ASN A 415 -17.11 -14.10 1.14
N LYS A 416 -18.37 -14.41 1.45
CA LYS A 416 -19.03 -14.02 2.71
C LYS A 416 -18.26 -14.47 3.95
N LYS A 417 -17.64 -15.64 3.90
CA LYS A 417 -16.86 -16.18 5.03
C LYS A 417 -15.67 -15.28 5.37
N GLU A 418 -14.94 -14.79 4.37
CA GLU A 418 -13.81 -13.88 4.54
C GLU A 418 -14.24 -12.55 5.15
N TYR A 419 -15.33 -11.97 4.65
CA TYR A 419 -15.92 -10.76 5.23
C TYR A 419 -16.23 -10.94 6.73
N LEU A 420 -16.89 -12.03 7.09
CA LEU A 420 -17.31 -12.31 8.47
C LEU A 420 -16.17 -12.65 9.42
N MET A 421 -14.98 -13.01 8.92
CA MET A 421 -13.81 -13.31 9.76
C MET A 421 -13.20 -12.08 10.41
N VAL A 422 -13.40 -10.89 9.83
CA VAL A 422 -12.71 -9.67 10.23
C VAL A 422 -13.69 -8.59 10.67
N ARG A 423 -13.16 -7.53 11.29
CA ARG A 423 -13.93 -6.31 11.56
C ARG A 423 -13.97 -5.46 10.31
N PRO A 424 -15.11 -4.84 9.97
CA PRO A 424 -15.18 -3.86 8.90
C PRO A 424 -14.33 -2.64 9.23
N GLY A 425 -13.78 -1.99 8.18
CA GLY A 425 -12.88 -0.85 8.32
C GLY A 425 -13.56 0.50 8.14
N ILE A 426 -12.98 1.56 8.73
CA ILE A 426 -13.32 2.94 8.38
C ILE A 426 -12.90 3.21 6.93
N THR A 427 -11.71 2.74 6.57
CA THR A 427 -11.21 2.73 5.19
C THR A 427 -10.86 1.33 4.74
N GLY A 428 -10.70 1.13 3.44
CA GLY A 428 -10.38 -0.15 2.86
C GLY A 428 -9.65 -0.02 1.53
N MET A 429 -9.25 -1.16 0.97
CA MET A 429 -8.47 -1.22 -0.25
C MET A 429 -9.14 -0.48 -1.41
N TRP A 430 -10.40 -0.76 -1.70
CA TRP A 430 -11.11 -0.12 -2.80
C TRP A 430 -11.47 1.35 -2.49
N GLN A 431 -11.79 1.68 -1.22
CA GLN A 431 -12.08 3.05 -0.79
C GLN A 431 -10.89 3.99 -0.97
N ALA A 432 -9.66 3.46 -0.81
CA ALA A 432 -8.42 4.22 -0.97
C ALA A 432 -7.83 4.18 -2.39
N SER A 433 -8.35 3.32 -3.29
CA SER A 433 -7.73 3.08 -4.60
C SER A 433 -8.56 3.53 -5.82
N GLY A 434 -9.88 3.80 -5.70
CA GLY A 434 -10.67 4.12 -6.88
C GLY A 434 -12.16 4.34 -6.66
N ARG A 435 -12.56 4.70 -5.48
CA ARG A 435 -13.91 4.95 -4.93
C ARG A 435 -15.15 4.79 -5.85
N SER A 436 -15.19 5.41 -7.02
CA SER A 436 -16.40 5.46 -7.89
C SER A 436 -16.37 4.50 -9.08
N ASP A 437 -15.19 4.13 -9.57
CA ASP A 437 -15.05 3.49 -10.87
C ASP A 437 -14.96 1.95 -10.80
N THR A 438 -15.17 1.38 -9.60
CA THR A 438 -15.10 -0.07 -9.37
C THR A 438 -16.49 -0.70 -9.33
N THR A 439 -16.65 -1.82 -10.04
CA THR A 439 -17.84 -2.66 -9.95
C THR A 439 -17.99 -3.26 -8.54
N TYR A 440 -19.19 -3.75 -8.23
CA TYR A 440 -19.41 -4.38 -6.92
C TYR A 440 -18.57 -5.65 -6.75
N GLU A 441 -18.40 -6.43 -7.80
CA GLU A 441 -17.59 -7.65 -7.83
C GLU A 441 -16.12 -7.34 -7.59
N GLU A 442 -15.58 -6.28 -8.20
CA GLU A 442 -14.21 -5.81 -7.94
C GLU A 442 -14.02 -5.39 -6.49
N ARG A 443 -15.03 -4.73 -5.87
CA ARG A 443 -14.98 -4.37 -4.44
C ARG A 443 -14.89 -5.61 -3.56
N VAL A 444 -15.73 -6.61 -3.82
CA VAL A 444 -15.70 -7.89 -3.10
C VAL A 444 -14.36 -8.60 -3.29
N ALA A 445 -13.82 -8.61 -4.50
CA ALA A 445 -12.53 -9.20 -4.79
C ALA A 445 -11.39 -8.50 -4.03
N MET A 446 -11.40 -7.16 -3.98
CA MET A 446 -10.41 -6.37 -3.23
C MET A 446 -10.53 -6.61 -1.72
N ASP A 447 -11.74 -6.66 -1.17
CA ASP A 447 -11.96 -6.92 0.25
C ASP A 447 -11.48 -8.34 0.64
N THR A 448 -11.77 -9.33 -0.20
CA THR A 448 -11.30 -10.71 -0.03
C THR A 448 -9.78 -10.81 -0.12
N TRP A 449 -9.19 -10.14 -1.11
CA TRP A 449 -7.74 -10.09 -1.26
C TRP A 449 -7.07 -9.48 -0.03
N TYR A 450 -7.63 -8.40 0.52
CA TYR A 450 -7.13 -7.76 1.72
C TYR A 450 -7.10 -8.72 2.92
N VAL A 451 -8.19 -9.45 3.16
CA VAL A 451 -8.30 -10.40 4.28
C VAL A 451 -7.25 -11.51 4.18
N ARG A 452 -7.04 -12.05 2.98
CA ARG A 452 -6.09 -13.14 2.73
C ARG A 452 -4.62 -12.69 2.80
N ASN A 453 -4.33 -11.50 2.31
CA ASN A 453 -2.97 -10.97 2.17
C ASN A 453 -2.56 -9.99 3.26
N TRP A 454 -3.38 -9.80 4.27
CA TRP A 454 -3.16 -8.80 5.30
C TRP A 454 -1.73 -8.81 5.87
N SER A 455 -1.19 -7.63 6.02
CA SER A 455 -0.01 -7.34 6.81
C SER A 455 -0.12 -5.92 7.37
N LEU A 456 0.59 -5.64 8.45
CA LEU A 456 0.63 -4.30 9.05
C LEU A 456 1.06 -3.22 8.03
N TRP A 457 1.94 -3.58 7.09
CA TRP A 457 2.39 -2.69 6.01
C TRP A 457 1.28 -2.35 5.01
N ILE A 458 0.37 -3.27 4.76
CA ILE A 458 -0.83 -3.02 3.94
C ILE A 458 -1.73 -2.02 4.65
N ASP A 459 -1.94 -2.15 5.95
CA ASP A 459 -2.71 -1.18 6.73
C ASP A 459 -2.08 0.21 6.69
N LEU A 460 -0.79 0.33 6.95
CA LEU A 460 -0.05 1.61 6.87
C LEU A 460 -0.17 2.25 5.48
N LYS A 461 -0.04 1.44 4.42
CA LYS A 461 -0.19 1.91 3.03
C LYS A 461 -1.57 2.49 2.76
N TYR A 462 -2.65 1.80 3.19
CA TYR A 462 -4.00 2.27 2.94
C TYR A 462 -4.40 3.42 3.85
N LEU A 463 -3.90 3.50 5.07
CA LEU A 463 -4.02 4.70 5.92
C LEU A 463 -3.37 5.92 5.26
N TYR A 464 -2.13 5.76 4.77
CA TYR A 464 -1.44 6.83 4.04
C TYR A 464 -2.20 7.28 2.79
N ARG A 465 -2.68 6.33 1.98
CA ARG A 465 -3.47 6.63 0.78
C ARG A 465 -4.79 7.33 1.10
N THR A 466 -5.47 6.91 2.16
CA THR A 466 -6.70 7.55 2.62
C THR A 466 -6.44 8.98 3.04
N PHE A 467 -5.38 9.22 3.82
CA PHE A 467 -4.96 10.56 4.22
C PHE A 467 -4.62 11.44 3.01
N ALA A 468 -3.85 10.93 2.06
CA ALA A 468 -3.53 11.63 0.82
C ALA A 468 -4.78 11.95 -0.02
N ALA A 469 -5.75 11.01 -0.11
CA ALA A 469 -6.99 11.21 -0.84
C ALA A 469 -7.89 12.27 -0.19
N VAL A 470 -7.95 12.31 1.14
CA VAL A 470 -8.69 13.35 1.88
C VAL A 470 -8.10 14.74 1.63
N ILE A 471 -6.77 14.87 1.65
CA ILE A 471 -6.10 16.17 1.39
C ILE A 471 -6.25 16.59 -0.07
N SER A 472 -6.08 15.66 -1.03
CA SER A 472 -6.13 15.98 -2.46
C SER A 472 -7.54 16.19 -3.01
N LYS A 473 -8.58 15.97 -2.20
CA LYS A 473 -10.02 16.05 -2.58
C LYS A 473 -10.38 15.21 -3.81
N LYS A 474 -9.56 14.24 -4.20
CA LYS A 474 -9.86 13.33 -5.32
C LYS A 474 -10.84 12.25 -4.87
N GLY A 475 -12.00 12.16 -5.54
CA GLY A 475 -12.99 11.10 -5.34
C GLY A 475 -13.95 11.31 -4.16
N ALA A 476 -14.14 12.53 -3.65
CA ALA A 476 -15.24 12.88 -2.77
C ALA A 476 -16.46 13.32 -3.61
N TYR A 477 -17.62 12.72 -3.37
CA TYR A 477 -18.91 13.09 -3.97
C TYR A 477 -19.51 14.27 -3.25
#